data_4890e10146fefe5f0321a177621f9d11
#
_entry.id   4890e10146fefe5f0321a177621f9d11
#
_cell.length_a   1.000
_cell.length_b   1.000
_cell.length_c   1.000
_cell.angle_alpha   90.00
_cell.angle_beta   90.00
_cell.angle_gamma   90.00
#
_symmetry.space_group_name_H-M   'P 1'
#
loop_
_entity.id
_entity.type
_entity.pdbx_description
1 polymer ?
#
loop_
_entity_poly.entity_id
_entity_poly.type
_entity_poly.pdbx_seq_one_letter_code
_entity_poly.pdbx_strand_id
1 'polypeptide(L)'
;IWVDHGGGHNGKPHDGVNRSCIVPFLDQHERLCALLDDPRIEGTLCSLLGDDFNYTGSDGNYYAGDTRWHSDGFHKEIRYVKIAFYLDSLDKDSGCLRVIPGSHLMSDGYSETLEENVKNSEEMWGVIGKAVPAVALEVEPGDIVAFRHNTKHAAFGGSERRRMFTINCCERVDDDRIDILKKDIEGLSRFWVERAYGEKMVATASPQRMIHLEQLMANDGHLAALSAQQRAEAAE
;
A
#
# COMPACT_ATOMS: atom_id res chain seq x y z
N ILE A 1 -2.11 -2.66 -15.42
CA ILE A 1 -3.51 -2.24 -15.14
C ILE A 1 -3.48 -0.84 -14.56
N TRP A 2 -4.23 0.08 -15.14
CA TRP A 2 -4.42 1.43 -14.62
C TRP A 2 -5.71 1.47 -13.82
N VAL A 3 -5.63 2.01 -12.62
CA VAL A 3 -6.79 2.18 -11.75
C VAL A 3 -6.85 3.64 -11.33
N ASP A 4 -7.95 4.32 -11.63
CA ASP A 4 -8.22 5.65 -11.12
C ASP A 4 -8.79 5.57 -9.70
N HIS A 5 -8.40 6.51 -8.88
CA HIS A 5 -8.98 6.65 -7.55
C HIS A 5 -10.45 7.11 -7.70
N GLY A 6 -11.37 6.19 -7.57
CA GLY A 6 -12.80 6.42 -7.83
C GLY A 6 -13.42 5.39 -8.77
N GLY A 7 -12.66 4.39 -9.19
CA GLY A 7 -13.25 3.14 -9.59
C GLY A 7 -13.23 2.75 -11.03
N GLY A 8 -12.18 2.99 -11.76
CA GLY A 8 -12.18 2.48 -13.13
C GLY A 8 -10.91 1.73 -13.53
N HIS A 9 -11.06 0.51 -14.02
CA HIS A 9 -10.01 -0.26 -14.71
C HIS A 9 -9.98 0.08 -16.20
N ASN A 10 -9.61 1.26 -16.58
CA ASN A 10 -9.94 1.68 -17.92
C ASN A 10 -8.79 2.30 -18.69
N GLY A 11 -7.61 2.38 -18.10
CA GLY A 11 -6.47 3.01 -18.74
C GLY A 11 -6.70 4.48 -19.15
N LYS A 12 -7.64 5.15 -18.46
CA LYS A 12 -7.86 6.57 -18.73
C LYS A 12 -6.62 7.38 -18.42
N PRO A 13 -6.34 8.44 -19.18
CA PRO A 13 -5.32 9.40 -18.81
C PRO A 13 -5.60 9.99 -17.42
N HIS A 14 -4.53 10.35 -16.71
CA HIS A 14 -4.66 11.08 -15.45
C HIS A 14 -5.42 12.39 -15.67
N ASP A 15 -6.44 12.63 -14.84
CA ASP A 15 -7.34 13.78 -14.98
C ASP A 15 -6.83 15.07 -14.31
N GLY A 16 -5.70 14.99 -13.60
CA GLY A 16 -5.12 16.11 -12.85
C GLY A 16 -5.78 16.39 -11.49
N VAL A 17 -6.79 15.62 -11.10
CA VAL A 17 -7.58 15.88 -9.87
C VAL A 17 -7.45 14.73 -8.87
N ASN A 18 -7.38 13.50 -9.36
CA ASN A 18 -7.39 12.30 -8.54
C ASN A 18 -6.07 11.53 -8.63
N ARG A 19 -6.02 10.41 -7.90
CA ARG A 19 -4.93 9.46 -8.01
C ARG A 19 -5.14 8.56 -9.24
N SER A 20 -4.12 8.42 -10.07
CA SER A 20 -4.01 7.31 -10.99
C SER A 20 -2.97 6.33 -10.50
N CYS A 21 -3.22 5.03 -10.62
CA CYS A 21 -2.26 4.03 -10.20
C CYS A 21 -2.12 2.85 -11.16
N ILE A 22 -0.95 2.23 -11.14
CA ILE A 22 -0.64 0.99 -11.83
C ILE A 22 -0.56 -0.12 -10.78
N VAL A 23 -1.35 -1.18 -10.94
CA VAL A 23 -1.37 -2.33 -10.04
C VAL A 23 -1.41 -3.61 -10.89
N PRO A 24 -0.58 -4.61 -10.59
CA PRO A 24 0.60 -4.58 -9.71
C PRO A 24 1.76 -3.80 -10.35
N PHE A 25 2.46 -2.97 -9.58
CA PHE A 25 3.49 -2.09 -10.14
C PHE A 25 4.82 -2.81 -10.39
N LEU A 26 5.32 -3.56 -9.42
CA LEU A 26 6.62 -4.24 -9.56
C LEU A 26 6.62 -5.24 -10.72
N ASP A 27 5.50 -5.89 -10.98
CA ASP A 27 5.32 -6.86 -12.07
C ASP A 27 5.44 -6.25 -13.49
N GLN A 28 5.46 -4.93 -13.60
CA GLN A 28 5.57 -4.28 -14.91
C GLN A 28 6.94 -4.48 -15.56
N HIS A 29 8.00 -4.66 -14.76
CA HIS A 29 9.35 -4.82 -15.29
C HIS A 29 10.25 -5.65 -14.35
N GLU A 30 11.12 -6.51 -14.91
CA GLU A 30 12.04 -7.36 -14.13
C GLU A 30 12.93 -6.58 -13.15
N ARG A 31 13.42 -5.40 -13.54
CA ARG A 31 14.21 -4.54 -12.66
C ARG A 31 13.40 -4.00 -11.47
N LEU A 32 12.09 -3.85 -11.63
CA LEU A 32 11.22 -3.50 -10.50
C LEU A 32 11.00 -4.72 -9.61
N CYS A 33 10.78 -5.90 -10.19
CA CYS A 33 10.71 -7.15 -9.42
C CYS A 33 11.97 -7.36 -8.57
N ALA A 34 13.16 -7.06 -9.13
CA ALA A 34 14.45 -7.21 -8.46
C ALA A 34 14.64 -6.26 -7.26
N LEU A 35 13.78 -5.27 -7.04
CA LEU A 35 13.83 -4.47 -5.82
C LEU A 35 13.59 -5.29 -4.55
N LEU A 36 12.85 -6.39 -4.65
CA LEU A 36 12.65 -7.32 -3.52
C LEU A 36 13.92 -8.12 -3.19
N ASP A 37 14.89 -8.19 -4.11
CA ASP A 37 16.20 -8.82 -3.92
C ASP A 37 17.26 -7.80 -3.46
N ASP A 38 16.95 -6.49 -3.39
CA ASP A 38 17.91 -5.50 -2.92
C ASP A 38 18.14 -5.67 -1.40
N PRO A 39 19.37 -5.94 -0.96
CA PRO A 39 19.64 -6.27 0.44
C PRO A 39 19.27 -5.17 1.43
N ARG A 40 19.15 -3.92 0.98
CA ARG A 40 18.70 -2.79 1.81
C ARG A 40 17.20 -2.86 2.06
N ILE A 41 16.44 -3.26 1.04
CA ILE A 41 14.97 -3.39 1.11
C ILE A 41 14.62 -4.69 1.84
N GLU A 42 15.18 -5.81 1.40
CA GLU A 42 15.00 -7.10 2.05
C GLU A 42 15.40 -7.06 3.53
N GLY A 43 16.60 -6.56 3.85
CA GLY A 43 17.09 -6.45 5.23
C GLY A 43 16.21 -5.55 6.11
N THR A 44 15.63 -4.49 5.54
CA THR A 44 14.65 -3.65 6.26
C THR A 44 13.38 -4.45 6.55
N LEU A 45 12.84 -5.16 5.57
CA LEU A 45 11.63 -5.97 5.74
C LEU A 45 11.86 -7.15 6.69
N CYS A 46 12.98 -7.87 6.57
CA CYS A 46 13.35 -8.92 7.51
C CYS A 46 13.40 -8.43 8.96
N SER A 47 13.98 -7.25 9.19
CA SER A 47 14.07 -6.67 10.53
C SER A 47 12.72 -6.29 11.14
N LEU A 48 11.71 -6.00 10.31
CA LEU A 48 10.38 -5.56 10.74
C LEU A 48 9.35 -6.70 10.81
N LEU A 49 9.49 -7.70 9.94
CA LEU A 49 8.47 -8.73 9.71
C LEU A 49 8.95 -10.17 9.91
N GLY A 50 10.28 -10.42 9.91
CA GLY A 50 10.90 -11.74 9.92
C GLY A 50 11.48 -12.11 8.55
N ASP A 51 12.41 -13.09 8.54
CA ASP A 51 13.20 -13.45 7.35
C ASP A 51 12.37 -14.10 6.23
N ASP A 52 11.17 -14.56 6.53
CA ASP A 52 10.24 -15.24 5.63
C ASP A 52 8.95 -14.43 5.36
N PHE A 53 9.01 -13.11 5.48
CA PHE A 53 7.86 -12.23 5.25
C PHE A 53 7.17 -12.50 3.90
N ASN A 54 5.92 -12.11 3.78
CA ASN A 54 5.16 -12.15 2.53
C ASN A 54 5.21 -10.80 1.82
N TYR A 55 5.52 -10.78 0.55
CA TYR A 55 5.22 -9.65 -0.34
C TYR A 55 3.73 -9.72 -0.73
N THR A 56 2.96 -8.66 -0.43
CA THR A 56 1.50 -8.67 -0.63
C THR A 56 1.04 -7.81 -1.82
N GLY A 57 1.94 -7.07 -2.45
CA GLY A 57 1.63 -6.31 -3.64
C GLY A 57 2.32 -4.95 -3.73
N SER A 58 2.08 -4.26 -4.83
CA SER A 58 2.68 -2.95 -5.10
C SER A 58 1.76 -2.08 -5.94
N ASP A 59 1.84 -0.78 -5.74
CA ASP A 59 1.14 0.22 -6.51
C ASP A 59 2.08 1.36 -6.92
N GLY A 60 2.07 1.71 -8.20
CA GLY A 60 2.75 2.88 -8.76
C GLY A 60 1.75 4.02 -8.86
N ASN A 61 2.05 5.15 -8.22
CA ASN A 61 1.07 6.20 -8.00
C ASN A 61 1.47 7.51 -8.66
N TYR A 62 0.49 8.16 -9.24
CA TYR A 62 0.54 9.54 -9.66
C TYR A 62 -0.60 10.28 -8.96
N TYR A 63 -0.27 11.17 -8.04
CA TYR A 63 -1.23 11.95 -7.28
C TYR A 63 -1.28 13.40 -7.76
N ALA A 64 -2.49 13.95 -7.74
CA ALA A 64 -2.73 15.39 -7.68
C ALA A 64 -3.57 15.71 -6.43
N GLY A 65 -3.35 16.87 -5.83
CA GLY A 65 -4.07 17.31 -4.64
C GLY A 65 -3.71 16.58 -3.34
N ASP A 66 -4.56 16.76 -2.36
CA ASP A 66 -4.37 16.25 -1.01
C ASP A 66 -4.82 14.79 -0.85
N THR A 67 -4.18 14.11 0.08
CA THR A 67 -4.64 12.80 0.57
C THR A 67 -5.07 12.97 2.03
N ARG A 68 -6.35 12.74 2.31
CA ARG A 68 -6.92 12.89 3.66
C ARG A 68 -6.32 11.88 4.64
N TRP A 69 -6.46 12.16 5.94
CA TRP A 69 -6.07 11.25 7.01
C TRP A 69 -6.76 9.88 6.86
N HIS A 70 -5.96 8.84 6.89
CA HIS A 70 -6.40 7.43 6.85
C HIS A 70 -5.29 6.51 7.37
N SER A 71 -5.60 5.26 7.55
CA SER A 71 -4.64 4.15 7.59
C SER A 71 -4.85 3.26 6.37
N ASP A 72 -3.80 2.55 5.93
CA ASP A 72 -3.92 1.59 4.81
C ASP A 72 -4.71 0.34 5.21
N GLY A 73 -4.80 0.07 6.51
CA GLY A 73 -5.58 -1.00 7.07
C GLY A 73 -5.62 -0.92 8.60
N PHE A 74 -6.62 -1.55 9.19
CA PHE A 74 -6.79 -1.68 10.63
C PHE A 74 -6.56 -3.14 11.05
N HIS A 75 -5.31 -3.59 10.85
CA HIS A 75 -4.92 -4.98 11.08
C HIS A 75 -4.55 -5.21 12.54
N LYS A 76 -5.27 -6.07 13.24
CA LYS A 76 -5.01 -6.44 14.64
C LYS A 76 -4.15 -7.69 14.76
N GLU A 77 -4.27 -8.62 13.84
CA GLU A 77 -3.73 -9.98 13.97
C GLU A 77 -2.49 -10.23 13.11
N ILE A 78 -2.35 -9.53 12.00
CA ILE A 78 -1.21 -9.63 11.08
C ILE A 78 -0.52 -8.28 10.99
N ARG A 79 0.81 -8.28 11.08
CA ARG A 79 1.60 -7.06 10.88
C ARG A 79 1.82 -6.81 9.40
N TYR A 80 1.39 -5.63 8.95
CA TYR A 80 1.65 -5.13 7.61
C TYR A 80 2.59 -3.93 7.65
N VAL A 81 3.51 -3.90 6.69
CA VAL A 81 4.45 -2.79 6.46
C VAL A 81 4.36 -2.36 5.01
N LYS A 82 4.34 -1.07 4.81
CA LYS A 82 4.50 -0.43 3.51
C LYS A 82 5.86 0.25 3.43
N ILE A 83 6.55 0.09 2.30
CA ILE A 83 7.68 0.93 1.92
C ILE A 83 7.22 1.81 0.76
N ALA A 84 7.25 3.11 0.97
CA ALA A 84 6.96 4.11 -0.06
C ALA A 84 8.27 4.66 -0.63
N PHE A 85 8.40 4.65 -1.95
CA PHE A 85 9.53 5.16 -2.73
C PHE A 85 9.12 6.46 -3.39
N TYR A 86 9.87 7.54 -3.14
CA TYR A 86 9.55 8.85 -3.68
C TYR A 86 10.41 9.17 -4.91
N LEU A 87 9.77 9.70 -5.94
CA LEU A 87 10.39 10.07 -7.22
C LEU A 87 10.44 11.59 -7.42
N ASP A 88 9.82 12.34 -6.53
CA ASP A 88 9.79 13.80 -6.53
C ASP A 88 10.23 14.32 -5.16
N SER A 89 10.87 15.50 -5.12
CA SER A 89 11.18 16.22 -3.89
C SER A 89 9.89 16.77 -3.29
N LEU A 90 9.60 16.47 -2.04
CA LEU A 90 8.39 16.87 -1.35
C LEU A 90 8.69 17.38 0.05
N ASP A 91 8.19 18.55 0.36
CA ASP A 91 8.19 19.14 1.68
C ASP A 91 6.79 19.16 2.32
N LYS A 92 6.67 19.75 3.50
CA LYS A 92 5.41 19.85 4.25
C LYS A 92 4.31 20.63 3.51
N ASP A 93 4.67 21.48 2.57
CA ASP A 93 3.74 22.36 1.83
C ASP A 93 3.48 21.85 0.40
N SER A 94 4.23 20.83 -0.04
CA SER A 94 4.12 20.24 -1.39
C SER A 94 3.64 18.78 -1.41
N GLY A 95 3.16 18.26 -0.27
CA GLY A 95 2.49 16.97 -0.22
C GLY A 95 3.37 15.81 0.24
N CYS A 96 4.42 16.05 1.04
CA CYS A 96 5.11 14.96 1.73
C CYS A 96 4.15 14.20 2.66
N LEU A 97 4.53 12.97 3.00
CA LEU A 97 3.76 12.18 3.95
C LEU A 97 3.81 12.81 5.34
N ARG A 98 2.65 12.91 5.98
CA ARG A 98 2.52 13.26 7.40
C ARG A 98 2.04 12.06 8.15
N VAL A 99 2.63 11.79 9.31
CA VAL A 99 2.29 10.65 10.17
C VAL A 99 1.98 11.12 11.58
N ILE A 100 1.06 10.45 12.24
CA ILE A 100 0.80 10.64 13.66
C ILE A 100 1.59 9.58 14.42
N PRO A 101 2.65 9.95 15.18
CA PRO A 101 3.44 9.00 15.94
C PRO A 101 2.59 8.22 16.94
N GLY A 102 2.88 6.92 17.09
CA GLY A 102 2.16 6.03 18.00
C GLY A 102 0.80 5.53 17.48
N SER A 103 0.24 6.14 16.43
CA SER A 103 -1.09 5.81 15.91
C SER A 103 -1.23 4.40 15.32
N HIS A 104 -0.13 3.67 15.16
CA HIS A 104 -0.11 2.27 14.71
C HIS A 104 -0.28 1.26 15.85
N LEU A 105 -0.20 1.70 17.11
CA LEU A 105 -0.30 0.84 18.27
C LEU A 105 -1.77 0.45 18.51
N MET A 106 -2.10 -0.81 18.26
CA MET A 106 -3.48 -1.29 18.28
C MET A 106 -3.99 -1.66 19.68
N SER A 107 -3.16 -1.49 20.71
CA SER A 107 -3.46 -1.90 22.08
C SER A 107 -3.95 -0.76 22.97
N ASP A 108 -4.05 0.45 22.46
CA ASP A 108 -4.49 1.61 23.23
C ASP A 108 -5.67 2.34 22.58
N GLY A 109 -6.50 2.96 23.39
CA GLY A 109 -7.66 3.72 22.95
C GLY A 109 -7.31 4.94 22.09
N TYR A 110 -6.05 5.40 22.11
CA TYR A 110 -5.58 6.50 21.27
C TYR A 110 -5.64 6.16 19.79
N SER A 111 -5.10 5.01 19.42
CA SER A 111 -5.12 4.55 18.02
C SER A 111 -6.54 4.30 17.51
N GLU A 112 -7.40 3.72 18.35
CA GLU A 112 -8.81 3.47 18.03
C GLU A 112 -9.58 4.79 17.85
N THR A 113 -9.40 5.74 18.78
CA THR A 113 -10.01 7.06 18.66
C THR A 113 -9.57 7.81 17.42
N LEU A 114 -8.28 7.71 17.06
CA LEU A 114 -7.77 8.31 15.81
C LEU A 114 -8.37 7.65 14.57
N GLU A 115 -8.51 6.31 14.54
CA GLU A 115 -9.10 5.59 13.41
C GLU A 115 -10.52 6.08 13.10
N GLU A 116 -11.31 6.29 14.15
CA GLU A 116 -12.70 6.72 14.01
C GLU A 116 -12.85 8.19 13.58
N ASN A 117 -11.96 9.05 14.05
CA ASN A 117 -12.23 10.50 14.06
C ASN A 117 -11.28 11.33 13.18
N VAL A 118 -10.03 10.90 12.97
CA VAL A 118 -9.02 11.79 12.36
C VAL A 118 -9.35 12.20 10.92
N LYS A 119 -10.01 11.34 10.16
CA LYS A 119 -10.45 11.64 8.79
C LYS A 119 -11.48 12.77 8.72
N ASN A 120 -12.24 12.96 9.80
CA ASN A 120 -13.26 13.98 9.98
C ASN A 120 -12.84 15.00 11.06
N SER A 121 -11.54 15.28 11.19
CA SER A 121 -10.97 16.08 12.28
C SER A 121 -11.58 17.48 12.44
N GLU A 122 -12.03 18.08 11.36
CA GLU A 122 -12.68 19.40 11.39
C GLU A 122 -14.05 19.32 12.07
N GLU A 123 -14.85 18.32 11.73
CA GLU A 123 -16.16 18.07 12.36
C GLU A 123 -16.01 17.62 13.81
N MET A 124 -15.08 16.70 14.07
CA MET A 124 -14.93 16.06 15.39
C MET A 124 -14.19 16.93 16.41
N TRP A 125 -13.24 17.76 15.95
CA TRP A 125 -12.33 18.50 16.83
C TRP A 125 -12.19 19.98 16.49
N GLY A 126 -12.86 20.47 15.44
CA GLY A 126 -12.71 21.84 14.93
C GLY A 126 -11.33 22.13 14.33
N VAL A 127 -10.59 21.08 13.93
CA VAL A 127 -9.21 21.17 13.42
C VAL A 127 -9.18 20.69 11.97
N ILE A 128 -8.87 21.57 11.04
CA ILE A 128 -8.71 21.19 9.63
C ILE A 128 -7.60 20.15 9.46
N GLY A 129 -7.75 19.21 8.52
CA GLY A 129 -6.86 18.07 8.38
C GLY A 129 -5.37 18.42 8.35
N LYS A 130 -4.98 19.48 7.63
CA LYS A 130 -3.58 19.89 7.57
C LYS A 130 -3.01 20.49 8.86
N ALA A 131 -3.87 20.89 9.79
CA ALA A 131 -3.49 21.44 11.09
C ALA A 131 -3.49 20.38 12.22
N VAL A 132 -3.89 19.16 11.95
CA VAL A 132 -3.76 18.04 12.90
C VAL A 132 -2.29 17.85 13.24
N PRO A 133 -1.92 17.79 14.55
CA PRO A 133 -0.55 17.59 14.98
C PRO A 133 0.04 16.30 14.41
N ALA A 134 1.12 16.42 13.64
CA ALA A 134 1.75 15.32 12.94
C ALA A 134 3.21 15.62 12.60
N VAL A 135 3.98 14.60 12.27
CA VAL A 135 5.34 14.73 11.76
C VAL A 135 5.30 14.71 10.25
N ALA A 136 5.83 15.75 9.62
CA ALA A 136 6.04 15.80 8.17
C ALA A 136 7.34 15.04 7.83
N LEU A 137 7.25 14.10 6.90
CA LEU A 137 8.38 13.32 6.41
C LEU A 137 8.78 13.89 5.04
N GLU A 138 9.60 14.93 5.07
CA GLU A 138 10.13 15.56 3.86
C GLU A 138 11.10 14.61 3.16
N VAL A 139 11.04 14.53 1.84
CA VAL A 139 11.78 13.53 1.05
C VAL A 139 12.36 14.12 -0.23
N GLU A 140 13.46 13.52 -0.68
CA GLU A 140 14.08 13.74 -1.98
C GLU A 140 13.92 12.51 -2.89
N PRO A 141 14.07 12.67 -4.22
CA PRO A 141 14.01 11.54 -5.14
C PRO A 141 15.00 10.42 -4.77
N GLY A 142 14.46 9.23 -4.53
CA GLY A 142 15.22 8.07 -4.08
C GLY A 142 15.09 7.76 -2.58
N ASP A 143 14.51 8.67 -1.81
CA ASP A 143 14.18 8.38 -0.41
C ASP A 143 13.06 7.35 -0.30
N ILE A 144 13.11 6.59 0.80
CA ILE A 144 12.07 5.63 1.16
C ILE A 144 11.52 5.94 2.56
N VAL A 145 10.25 5.66 2.73
CA VAL A 145 9.58 5.72 4.04
C VAL A 145 8.94 4.37 4.32
N ALA A 146 9.39 3.70 5.39
CA ALA A 146 8.81 2.44 5.84
C ALA A 146 7.88 2.70 7.04
N PHE A 147 6.64 2.22 6.99
CA PHE A 147 5.68 2.39 8.07
C PHE A 147 4.66 1.25 8.12
N ARG A 148 4.06 1.06 9.28
CA ARG A 148 2.99 0.06 9.45
C ARG A 148 1.69 0.56 8.82
N HIS A 149 0.92 -0.35 8.18
CA HIS A 149 -0.37 -0.02 7.57
C HIS A 149 -1.34 0.69 8.52
N ASN A 150 -1.29 0.35 9.80
CA ASN A 150 -2.14 0.96 10.83
C ASN A 150 -1.78 2.42 11.16
N THR A 151 -0.62 2.93 10.70
CA THR A 151 -0.20 4.31 10.97
C THR A 151 -1.12 5.29 10.28
N LYS A 152 -1.68 6.23 11.05
CA LYS A 152 -2.49 7.32 10.49
C LYS A 152 -1.58 8.28 9.75
N HIS A 153 -1.87 8.45 8.48
CA HIS A 153 -1.08 9.28 7.60
C HIS A 153 -1.94 10.08 6.62
N ALA A 154 -1.37 11.15 6.11
CA ALA A 154 -1.99 12.05 5.16
C ALA A 154 -0.93 12.78 4.34
N ALA A 155 -1.34 13.50 3.31
CA ALA A 155 -0.49 14.41 2.55
C ALA A 155 -1.29 15.65 2.18
N PHE A 156 -0.77 16.82 2.50
CA PHE A 156 -1.43 18.11 2.27
C PHE A 156 -0.51 19.07 1.53
N GLY A 157 -1.08 20.08 0.89
CA GLY A 157 -0.35 21.01 0.04
C GLY A 157 -0.07 20.42 -1.33
N GLY A 158 -0.90 19.45 -1.75
CA GLY A 158 -0.69 18.64 -2.92
C GLY A 158 -0.37 19.43 -4.16
N SER A 159 0.78 19.13 -4.77
CA SER A 159 1.20 19.63 -6.06
C SER A 159 0.34 19.01 -7.18
N GLU A 160 0.43 19.58 -8.37
CA GLU A 160 -0.17 19.00 -9.58
C GLU A 160 0.46 17.64 -9.94
N ARG A 161 1.57 17.28 -9.32
CA ARG A 161 2.34 16.08 -9.63
C ARG A 161 3.11 15.56 -8.43
N ARG A 162 2.76 14.36 -7.98
CA ARG A 162 3.48 13.60 -6.95
C ARG A 162 3.57 12.14 -7.38
N ARG A 163 4.77 11.70 -7.73
CA ARG A 163 5.03 10.34 -8.17
C ARG A 163 5.70 9.55 -7.06
N MET A 164 5.15 8.39 -6.80
CA MET A 164 5.70 7.43 -5.86
C MET A 164 5.23 6.03 -6.23
N PHE A 165 5.91 5.03 -5.72
CA PHE A 165 5.39 3.66 -5.73
C PHE A 165 5.59 3.01 -4.37
N THR A 166 4.85 1.93 -4.13
CA THR A 166 4.90 1.25 -2.84
C THR A 166 5.18 -0.23 -3.01
N ILE A 167 5.80 -0.79 -1.99
CA ILE A 167 5.89 -2.23 -1.73
C ILE A 167 5.12 -2.48 -0.44
N ASN A 168 4.16 -3.40 -0.48
CA ASN A 168 3.37 -3.81 0.66
C ASN A 168 3.78 -5.24 1.05
N CYS A 169 4.02 -5.46 2.34
CA CYS A 169 4.44 -6.75 2.87
C CYS A 169 3.74 -7.03 4.20
N CYS A 170 3.59 -8.31 4.54
CA CYS A 170 3.17 -8.71 5.87
C CYS A 170 4.09 -9.79 6.44
N GLU A 171 4.03 -10.01 7.76
CA GLU A 171 4.70 -11.13 8.39
C GLU A 171 4.20 -12.46 7.78
N ARG A 172 5.01 -13.52 7.87
CA ARG A 172 4.56 -14.88 7.57
C ARG A 172 3.40 -15.23 8.48
N VAL A 173 2.38 -15.86 7.93
CA VAL A 173 1.14 -16.17 8.65
C VAL A 173 1.09 -17.64 9.00
N ASP A 174 0.86 -17.94 10.28
CA ASP A 174 0.69 -19.31 10.76
C ASP A 174 -0.63 -19.92 10.26
N ASP A 175 -0.71 -21.24 10.27
CA ASP A 175 -1.86 -21.99 9.73
C ASP A 175 -3.19 -21.63 10.40
N ASP A 176 -3.20 -21.26 11.68
CA ASP A 176 -4.39 -20.85 12.43
C ASP A 176 -4.94 -19.47 12.01
N ARG A 177 -4.12 -18.64 11.35
CA ARG A 177 -4.48 -17.33 10.83
C ARG A 177 -4.57 -17.26 9.30
N ILE A 178 -4.37 -18.38 8.61
CA ILE A 178 -4.30 -18.42 7.14
C ILE A 178 -5.57 -17.93 6.45
N ASP A 179 -6.73 -18.07 7.07
CA ASP A 179 -8.00 -17.59 6.51
C ASP A 179 -8.07 -16.04 6.52
N ILE A 180 -7.36 -15.38 7.42
CA ILE A 180 -7.23 -13.91 7.40
C ILE A 180 -6.41 -13.51 6.17
N LEU A 181 -5.28 -14.19 5.90
CA LEU A 181 -4.47 -13.93 4.71
C LEU A 181 -5.26 -14.17 3.41
N LYS A 182 -6.05 -15.26 3.33
CA LYS A 182 -6.91 -15.53 2.17
C LYS A 182 -7.90 -14.39 1.93
N LYS A 183 -8.52 -13.87 3.00
CA LYS A 183 -9.43 -12.73 2.90
C LYS A 183 -8.73 -11.46 2.42
N ASP A 184 -7.49 -11.23 2.83
CA ASP A 184 -6.70 -10.11 2.33
C ASP A 184 -6.34 -10.29 0.84
N ILE A 185 -6.04 -11.53 0.41
CA ILE A 185 -5.84 -11.88 -1.00
C ILE A 185 -7.10 -11.61 -1.83
N GLU A 186 -8.30 -11.90 -1.30
CA GLU A 186 -9.57 -11.58 -1.96
C GLU A 186 -9.69 -10.10 -2.35
N GLY A 187 -9.14 -9.21 -1.52
CA GLY A 187 -9.09 -7.77 -1.79
C GLY A 187 -8.35 -7.38 -3.07
N LEU A 188 -7.51 -8.25 -3.61
CA LEU A 188 -6.83 -8.04 -4.90
C LEU A 188 -7.78 -8.18 -6.09
N SER A 189 -8.94 -8.86 -5.92
CA SER A 189 -9.94 -9.05 -6.99
C SER A 189 -10.45 -7.74 -7.56
N ARG A 190 -10.49 -6.67 -6.74
CA ARG A 190 -10.86 -5.31 -7.19
C ARG A 190 -9.97 -4.77 -8.31
N PHE A 191 -8.78 -5.33 -8.49
CA PHE A 191 -7.85 -4.98 -9.56
C PHE A 191 -7.93 -5.95 -10.74
N TRP A 192 -8.89 -6.88 -10.73
CA TRP A 192 -9.14 -7.88 -11.76
C TRP A 192 -7.93 -8.77 -12.07
N VAL A 193 -7.07 -8.99 -11.10
CA VAL A 193 -5.95 -9.90 -11.20
C VAL A 193 -6.40 -11.33 -10.89
N GLU A 194 -5.86 -12.30 -11.61
CA GLU A 194 -6.26 -13.71 -11.50
C GLU A 194 -5.36 -14.50 -10.56
N ARG A 195 -4.17 -13.99 -10.29
CA ARG A 195 -3.18 -14.53 -9.37
C ARG A 195 -2.60 -13.42 -8.53
N ALA A 196 -2.07 -13.73 -7.36
CA ALA A 196 -1.41 -12.76 -6.50
C ALA A 196 -0.24 -12.06 -7.20
N TYR A 197 0.47 -12.78 -8.08
CA TYR A 197 1.61 -12.27 -8.82
C TYR A 197 1.49 -12.54 -10.31
N GLY A 198 2.03 -11.60 -11.10
CA GLY A 198 2.17 -11.76 -12.55
C GLY A 198 3.33 -12.67 -12.93
N GLU A 199 3.33 -13.11 -14.19
CA GLU A 199 4.33 -14.03 -14.73
C GLU A 199 5.77 -13.53 -14.52
N LYS A 200 6.01 -12.23 -14.71
CA LYS A 200 7.34 -11.63 -14.57
C LYS A 200 7.91 -11.76 -13.17
N MET A 201 7.08 -11.50 -12.15
CA MET A 201 7.48 -11.62 -10.76
C MET A 201 7.95 -13.04 -10.44
N VAL A 202 7.16 -14.02 -10.87
CA VAL A 202 7.44 -15.44 -10.59
C VAL A 202 8.62 -15.96 -11.44
N ALA A 203 8.63 -15.68 -12.74
CA ALA A 203 9.65 -16.20 -13.66
C ALA A 203 11.06 -15.65 -13.40
N THR A 204 11.17 -14.46 -12.80
CA THR A 204 12.46 -13.83 -12.48
C THR A 204 12.83 -13.96 -11.00
N ALA A 205 12.05 -14.69 -10.20
CA ALA A 205 12.30 -14.80 -8.78
C ALA A 205 13.59 -15.59 -8.49
N SER A 206 14.46 -14.97 -7.68
CA SER A 206 15.56 -15.70 -7.03
C SER A 206 14.98 -16.71 -6.03
N PRO A 207 15.75 -17.74 -5.61
CA PRO A 207 15.32 -18.63 -4.53
C PRO A 207 14.93 -17.87 -3.26
N GLN A 208 15.64 -16.79 -2.94
CA GLN A 208 15.36 -15.95 -1.77
C GLN A 208 14.02 -15.21 -1.94
N ARG A 209 13.81 -14.53 -3.07
CA ARG A 209 12.55 -13.84 -3.32
C ARG A 209 11.36 -14.81 -3.34
N MET A 210 11.55 -16.05 -3.80
CA MET A 210 10.47 -17.04 -3.84
C MET A 210 9.92 -17.34 -2.43
N ILE A 211 10.73 -17.31 -1.39
CA ILE A 211 10.28 -17.46 0.00
C ILE A 211 9.19 -16.44 0.34
N HIS A 212 9.32 -15.20 -0.17
CA HIS A 212 8.38 -14.11 0.07
C HIS A 212 7.11 -14.17 -0.80
N LEU A 213 7.08 -15.06 -1.80
CA LEU A 213 5.94 -15.20 -2.72
C LEU A 213 5.10 -16.45 -2.44
N GLU A 214 5.72 -17.54 -1.98
CA GLU A 214 5.12 -18.87 -1.98
C GLU A 214 3.84 -18.99 -1.16
N GLN A 215 3.73 -18.29 -0.02
CA GLN A 215 2.54 -18.40 0.83
C GLN A 215 1.30 -17.81 0.18
N LEU A 216 1.40 -16.64 -0.47
CA LEU A 216 0.28 -16.08 -1.20
C LEU A 216 -0.05 -16.94 -2.43
N MET A 217 0.96 -17.40 -3.16
CA MET A 217 0.76 -18.29 -4.33
C MET A 217 0.03 -19.57 -3.97
N ALA A 218 0.30 -20.12 -2.80
CA ALA A 218 -0.37 -21.33 -2.29
C ALA A 218 -1.83 -21.07 -1.89
N ASN A 219 -2.21 -19.82 -1.65
CA ASN A 219 -3.51 -19.44 -1.10
C ASN A 219 -4.36 -18.53 -2.02
N ASP A 220 -3.95 -18.30 -3.27
CA ASP A 220 -4.64 -17.40 -4.22
C ASP A 220 -5.60 -18.11 -5.19
N GLY A 221 -5.83 -19.42 -5.04
CA GLY A 221 -6.59 -20.22 -6.03
C GLY A 221 -8.03 -19.76 -6.28
N HIS A 222 -8.63 -19.02 -5.35
CA HIS A 222 -9.98 -18.48 -5.45
C HIS A 222 -10.04 -17.11 -6.16
N LEU A 223 -8.89 -16.43 -6.34
CA LEU A 223 -8.82 -15.04 -6.80
C LEU A 223 -9.35 -14.84 -8.23
N ALA A 224 -9.06 -15.78 -9.14
CA ALA A 224 -9.52 -15.69 -10.53
C ALA A 224 -11.04 -15.61 -10.65
N ALA A 225 -11.76 -16.43 -9.86
CA ALA A 225 -13.23 -16.45 -9.87
C ALA A 225 -13.80 -15.13 -9.33
N LEU A 226 -13.26 -14.62 -8.23
CA LEU A 226 -13.68 -13.33 -7.66
C LEU A 226 -13.39 -12.16 -8.60
N SER A 227 -12.25 -12.15 -9.27
CA SER A 227 -11.90 -11.12 -10.26
C SER A 227 -12.82 -11.14 -11.47
N ALA A 228 -13.22 -12.33 -11.94
CA ALA A 228 -14.18 -12.46 -13.03
C ALA A 228 -15.57 -11.92 -12.64
N GLN A 229 -16.03 -12.22 -11.41
CA GLN A 229 -17.28 -11.69 -10.88
C GLN A 229 -17.25 -10.16 -10.80
N GLN A 230 -16.23 -9.57 -10.19
CA GLN A 230 -16.13 -8.12 -10.06
C GLN A 230 -16.00 -7.40 -11.41
N ARG A 231 -15.36 -8.03 -12.38
CA ARG A 231 -15.31 -7.51 -13.75
C ARG A 231 -16.69 -7.50 -14.42
N ALA A 232 -17.49 -8.54 -14.19
CA ALA A 232 -18.85 -8.61 -14.72
C ALA A 232 -19.75 -7.55 -14.07
N GLU A 233 -19.71 -7.41 -12.75
CA GLU A 233 -20.46 -6.38 -11.99
C GLU A 233 -20.13 -4.94 -12.43
N ALA A 234 -18.86 -4.68 -12.78
CA ALA A 234 -18.43 -3.36 -13.26
C ALA A 234 -18.84 -3.06 -14.72
N ALA A 235 -19.32 -4.04 -15.46
CA ALA A 235 -19.76 -3.89 -16.86
C ALA A 235 -21.28 -3.61 -16.97
N GLU A 236 -22.05 -3.77 -15.89
CA GLU A 236 -23.47 -3.44 -15.74
C GLU A 236 -23.65 -1.97 -15.36
#